data_3687ffae2689307711f5aa7c3a91bead
#
_entry.id   3687ffae2689307711f5aa7c3a91bead
#
_cell.length_a   1.000
_cell.length_b   1.000
_cell.length_c   1.000
_cell.angle_alpha   90.00
_cell.angle_beta   90.00
_cell.angle_gamma   90.00
#
_symmetry.space_group_name_H-M   'P 1'
#
loop_
_entity.id
_entity.type
_entity.pdbx_description
1 polymer ?
#
loop_
_entity_poly.entity_id
_entity_poly.type
_entity_poly.pdbx_seq_one_letter_code
_entity_poly.pdbx_strand_id
1 'polypeptide(L)'
;MREAKEKILCLGRKARAALKRAASLLKSAAESAAAKGRALRAKLLKAAGRGYGLIKPHAGRAGRFIRRHRVPAAAIGACLALSMLMSVITVTIHRIDVFDQGVQTASYYSIQTDEASVLRKTGLVLGTGDELELSENGGVVSVYITRAFPVTIQADGGSVLVMMTGGTVAQALERAGVTKNEEDLLSHAPDTAVEAEMQITLDRVENDLVYETVSIEYETRKVKTDSLYVGETSVEESGSRGEKRNTYTVTRVNGVETARTLVSSE
;
A
#
# COMPACT_ATOMS: atom_id res chain seq x y z
N MET A 1 -19.33 15.07 14.86
CA MET A 1 -19.04 14.81 13.43
C MET A 1 -18.44 16.01 12.66
N ARG A 2 -18.93 17.25 12.83
CA ARG A 2 -18.36 18.44 12.15
C ARG A 2 -16.90 18.74 12.53
N GLU A 3 -16.54 18.67 13.81
CA GLU A 3 -15.16 18.94 14.29
C GLU A 3 -14.11 17.95 13.78
N ALA A 4 -14.45 16.68 13.64
CA ALA A 4 -13.54 15.66 13.11
C ALA A 4 -13.23 15.91 11.61
N LYS A 5 -14.24 16.31 10.82
CA LYS A 5 -14.03 16.66 9.41
C LYS A 5 -13.14 17.90 9.24
N GLU A 6 -13.30 18.92 10.10
CA GLU A 6 -12.44 20.11 10.05
C GLU A 6 -10.98 19.80 10.45
N LYS A 7 -10.76 18.94 11.45
CA LYS A 7 -9.41 18.49 11.84
C LYS A 7 -8.71 17.71 10.71
N ILE A 8 -9.43 16.81 10.03
CA ILE A 8 -8.90 16.05 8.88
C ILE A 8 -8.58 17.00 7.70
N LEU A 9 -9.45 17.97 7.42
CA LEU A 9 -9.20 18.96 6.36
C LEU A 9 -7.99 19.86 6.69
N CYS A 10 -7.81 20.22 7.96
CA CYS A 10 -6.68 21.01 8.43
C CYS A 10 -5.36 20.23 8.36
N LEU A 11 -5.35 18.92 8.73
CA LEU A 11 -4.19 18.03 8.58
C LEU A 11 -3.83 17.87 7.09
N GLY A 12 -4.81 17.66 6.22
CA GLY A 12 -4.59 17.54 4.78
C GLY A 12 -4.00 18.82 4.16
N ARG A 13 -4.42 20.01 4.61
CA ARG A 13 -3.82 21.29 4.18
C ARG A 13 -2.39 21.46 4.69
N LYS A 14 -2.11 21.10 5.95
CA LYS A 14 -0.75 21.13 6.53
C LYS A 14 0.19 20.15 5.84
N ALA A 15 -0.26 18.94 5.55
CA ALA A 15 0.51 17.93 4.81
C ALA A 15 0.85 18.39 3.38
N ARG A 16 -0.14 18.95 2.65
CA ARG A 16 0.09 19.54 1.30
C ARG A 16 1.05 20.74 1.32
N ALA A 17 0.99 21.57 2.35
CA ALA A 17 1.91 22.68 2.51
C ALA A 17 3.34 22.20 2.83
N ALA A 18 3.50 21.17 3.65
CA ALA A 18 4.78 20.54 3.95
C ALA A 18 5.39 19.87 2.70
N LEU A 19 4.58 19.15 1.90
CA LEU A 19 5.01 18.57 0.63
C LEU A 19 5.46 19.62 -0.38
N LYS A 20 4.72 20.73 -0.52
CA LYS A 20 5.13 21.86 -1.38
C LYS A 20 6.44 22.49 -0.93
N ARG A 21 6.66 22.65 0.40
CA ARG A 21 7.94 23.14 0.95
C ARG A 21 9.09 22.18 0.71
N ALA A 22 8.88 20.88 0.90
CA ALA A 22 9.89 19.86 0.61
C ALA A 22 10.25 19.84 -0.89
N ALA A 23 9.27 19.91 -1.79
CA ALA A 23 9.49 19.98 -3.22
C ALA A 23 10.26 21.26 -3.64
N SER A 24 9.96 22.41 -3.03
CA SER A 24 10.70 23.66 -3.29
C SER A 24 12.14 23.58 -2.80
N LEU A 25 12.38 22.98 -1.63
CA LEU A 25 13.73 22.77 -1.09
C LEU A 25 14.56 21.80 -1.95
N LEU A 26 13.95 20.72 -2.43
CA LEU A 26 14.61 19.78 -3.36
C LEU A 26 14.94 20.46 -4.69
N LYS A 27 14.03 21.28 -5.22
CA LYS A 27 14.29 22.05 -6.44
C LYS A 27 15.43 23.05 -6.26
N SER A 28 15.46 23.80 -5.15
CA SER A 28 16.53 24.76 -4.86
C SER A 28 17.86 24.06 -4.62
N ALA A 29 17.88 22.89 -3.96
CA ALA A 29 19.08 22.09 -3.78
C ALA A 29 19.64 21.56 -5.12
N ALA A 30 18.78 21.09 -6.01
CA ALA A 30 19.16 20.65 -7.35
C ALA A 30 19.70 21.79 -8.20
N GLU A 31 19.09 22.97 -8.15
CA GLU A 31 19.55 24.18 -8.84
C GLU A 31 20.91 24.66 -8.29
N SER A 32 21.11 24.61 -6.97
CA SER A 32 22.38 24.92 -6.32
C SER A 32 23.48 23.94 -6.69
N ALA A 33 23.19 22.63 -6.72
CA ALA A 33 24.13 21.61 -7.18
C ALA A 33 24.52 21.80 -8.65
N ALA A 34 23.54 22.08 -9.52
CA ALA A 34 23.79 22.37 -10.94
C ALA A 34 24.60 23.65 -11.14
N ALA A 35 24.35 24.69 -10.32
CA ALA A 35 25.14 25.93 -10.36
C ALA A 35 26.59 25.71 -9.89
N LYS A 36 26.79 24.93 -8.82
CA LYS A 36 28.13 24.54 -8.32
C LYS A 36 28.87 23.68 -9.34
N GLY A 37 28.20 22.76 -10.02
CA GLY A 37 28.77 21.97 -11.13
C GLY A 37 29.19 22.82 -12.30
N ARG A 38 28.37 23.79 -12.70
CA ARG A 38 28.73 24.77 -13.79
C ARG A 38 29.90 25.65 -13.39
N ALA A 39 29.91 26.12 -12.13
CA ALA A 39 31.03 26.94 -11.62
C ALA A 39 32.35 26.16 -11.55
N LEU A 40 32.29 24.87 -11.12
CA LEU A 40 33.46 23.99 -11.09
C LEU A 40 33.96 23.70 -12.52
N ARG A 41 33.05 23.43 -13.47
CA ARG A 41 33.39 23.23 -14.87
C ARG A 41 34.01 24.48 -15.51
N ALA A 42 33.49 25.66 -15.16
CA ALA A 42 34.09 26.93 -15.63
C ALA A 42 35.48 27.18 -15.01
N LYS A 43 35.67 26.82 -13.71
CA LYS A 43 36.99 26.90 -13.04
C LYS A 43 37.99 25.92 -13.67
N LEU A 44 37.56 24.68 -13.97
CA LEU A 44 38.39 23.68 -14.65
C LEU A 44 38.77 24.09 -16.09
N LEU A 45 37.83 24.65 -16.85
CA LEU A 45 38.08 25.18 -18.17
C LEU A 45 39.03 26.38 -18.13
N LYS A 46 38.89 27.30 -17.16
CA LYS A 46 39.85 28.42 -16.98
C LYS A 46 41.22 27.93 -16.49
N ALA A 47 41.28 26.88 -15.67
CA ALA A 47 42.54 26.25 -15.26
C ALA A 47 43.21 25.53 -16.42
N ALA A 48 42.47 24.82 -17.25
CA ALA A 48 42.97 24.19 -18.46
C ALA A 48 43.45 25.23 -19.47
N GLY A 49 42.72 26.36 -19.66
CA GLY A 49 43.14 27.45 -20.56
C GLY A 49 44.41 28.16 -20.09
N ARG A 50 44.62 28.30 -18.77
CA ARG A 50 45.89 28.83 -18.21
C ARG A 50 47.02 27.80 -18.28
N GLY A 51 46.70 26.50 -18.16
CA GLY A 51 47.68 25.43 -18.34
C GLY A 51 48.22 25.34 -19.77
N TYR A 52 47.40 25.62 -20.79
CA TYR A 52 47.83 25.58 -22.19
C TYR A 52 48.89 26.64 -22.53
N GLY A 53 48.84 27.79 -21.86
CA GLY A 53 49.88 28.85 -22.03
C GLY A 53 51.21 28.50 -21.38
N LEU A 54 51.20 27.72 -20.28
CA LEU A 54 52.38 27.28 -19.53
C LEU A 54 53.04 26.01 -20.11
N ILE A 55 52.27 25.21 -20.87
CA ILE A 55 52.76 23.93 -21.42
C ILE A 55 53.60 24.13 -22.71
N LYS A 56 53.37 25.20 -23.49
CA LYS A 56 54.11 25.46 -24.72
C LYS A 56 55.64 25.49 -24.54
N PRO A 57 56.25 26.22 -23.57
CA PRO A 57 57.71 26.21 -23.40
C PRO A 57 58.26 24.90 -22.80
N HIS A 58 57.40 24.10 -22.12
CA HIS A 58 57.84 22.85 -21.50
C HIS A 58 57.62 21.62 -22.40
N ALA A 59 56.73 21.69 -23.40
CA ALA A 59 56.53 20.61 -24.36
C ALA A 59 57.82 20.21 -25.12
N GLY A 60 58.65 21.18 -25.42
CA GLY A 60 59.95 20.90 -26.03
C GLY A 60 60.98 20.25 -25.12
N ARG A 61 60.88 20.51 -23.78
CA ARG A 61 61.74 19.85 -22.78
C ARG A 61 61.21 18.44 -22.44
N ALA A 62 59.91 18.29 -22.31
CA ALA A 62 59.27 17.00 -22.15
C ALA A 62 59.52 16.07 -23.34
N GLY A 63 59.39 16.58 -24.55
CA GLY A 63 59.68 15.81 -25.78
C GLY A 63 61.14 15.36 -25.86
N ARG A 64 62.11 16.20 -25.43
CA ARG A 64 63.55 15.84 -25.36
C ARG A 64 63.80 14.83 -24.20
N PHE A 65 63.16 14.97 -23.08
CA PHE A 65 63.24 14.02 -21.97
C PHE A 65 62.70 12.66 -22.38
N ILE A 66 61.51 12.59 -23.00
CA ILE A 66 60.89 11.36 -23.51
C ILE A 66 61.81 10.69 -24.55
N ARG A 67 62.41 11.45 -25.44
CA ARG A 67 63.31 10.93 -26.46
C ARG A 67 64.63 10.34 -25.89
N ARG A 68 65.11 10.93 -24.78
CA ARG A 68 66.35 10.47 -24.09
C ARG A 68 66.09 9.33 -23.12
N HIS A 69 64.89 9.25 -22.59
CA HIS A 69 64.47 8.26 -21.56
C HIS A 69 63.18 7.54 -22.00
N ARG A 70 63.22 6.94 -23.18
CA ARG A 70 62.00 6.27 -23.74
C ARG A 70 61.41 5.20 -22.86
N VAL A 71 62.22 4.39 -22.18
CA VAL A 71 61.77 3.30 -21.31
C VAL A 71 61.09 3.82 -20.05
N PRO A 72 61.68 4.75 -19.25
CA PRO A 72 61.00 5.26 -18.07
C PRO A 72 59.76 6.10 -18.40
N ALA A 73 59.73 6.84 -19.51
CA ALA A 73 58.58 7.60 -19.95
C ALA A 73 57.41 6.68 -20.37
N ALA A 74 57.71 5.57 -21.05
CA ALA A 74 56.72 4.56 -21.40
C ALA A 74 56.14 3.85 -20.15
N ALA A 75 57.02 3.55 -19.17
CA ALA A 75 56.60 2.93 -17.93
C ALA A 75 55.66 3.86 -17.11
N ILE A 76 55.98 5.16 -17.01
CA ILE A 76 55.11 6.14 -16.32
C ILE A 76 53.76 6.26 -17.05
N GLY A 77 53.76 6.32 -18.41
CA GLY A 77 52.54 6.36 -19.19
C GLY A 77 51.65 5.10 -18.97
N ALA A 78 52.29 3.92 -18.94
CA ALA A 78 51.58 2.66 -18.65
C ALA A 78 51.01 2.62 -17.26
N CYS A 79 51.73 3.08 -16.22
CA CYS A 79 51.21 3.18 -14.85
C CYS A 79 50.03 4.14 -14.73
N LEU A 80 50.07 5.31 -15.39
CA LEU A 80 48.96 6.25 -15.44
C LEU A 80 47.73 5.67 -16.16
N ALA A 81 47.93 4.97 -17.28
CA ALA A 81 46.87 4.32 -18.02
C ALA A 81 46.22 3.17 -17.17
N LEU A 82 47.04 2.37 -16.48
CA LEU A 82 46.58 1.32 -15.56
C LEU A 82 45.81 1.90 -14.38
N SER A 83 46.28 2.98 -13.76
CA SER A 83 45.58 3.64 -12.66
C SER A 83 44.24 4.23 -13.08
N MET A 84 44.16 4.81 -14.27
CA MET A 84 42.94 5.32 -14.87
C MET A 84 41.95 4.19 -15.19
N LEU A 85 42.43 3.09 -15.75
CA LEU A 85 41.65 1.89 -16.03
C LEU A 85 41.09 1.28 -14.72
N MET A 86 41.90 1.14 -13.69
CA MET A 86 41.48 0.65 -12.38
C MET A 86 40.45 1.58 -11.73
N SER A 87 40.60 2.90 -11.87
CA SER A 87 39.62 3.87 -11.38
C SER A 87 38.28 3.73 -12.08
N VAL A 88 38.25 3.53 -13.40
CA VAL A 88 37.04 3.29 -14.18
C VAL A 88 36.36 1.98 -13.74
N ILE A 89 37.14 0.91 -13.58
CA ILE A 89 36.62 -0.39 -13.13
C ILE A 89 35.97 -0.29 -11.76
N THR A 90 36.63 0.38 -10.80
CA THR A 90 36.08 0.51 -9.43
C THR A 90 34.81 1.37 -9.34
N VAL A 91 34.60 2.30 -10.29
CA VAL A 91 33.40 3.14 -10.34
C VAL A 91 32.24 2.45 -11.07
N THR A 92 32.54 1.55 -12.01
CA THR A 92 31.52 0.92 -12.87
C THR A 92 31.07 -0.46 -12.40
N ILE A 93 31.85 -1.14 -11.55
CA ILE A 93 31.52 -2.48 -11.04
C ILE A 93 30.93 -2.36 -9.64
N HIS A 94 29.68 -2.76 -9.50
CA HIS A 94 28.98 -2.84 -8.23
C HIS A 94 28.96 -4.28 -7.73
N ARG A 95 29.12 -4.44 -6.41
CA ARG A 95 28.84 -5.70 -5.75
C ARG A 95 27.34 -5.80 -5.58
N ILE A 96 26.74 -6.91 -5.99
CA ILE A 96 25.32 -7.18 -5.85
C ILE A 96 25.16 -8.31 -4.84
N ASP A 97 24.47 -8.03 -3.74
CA ASP A 97 24.10 -9.01 -2.73
C ASP A 97 22.57 -9.22 -2.81
N VAL A 98 22.14 -10.46 -3.04
CA VAL A 98 20.73 -10.81 -3.22
C VAL A 98 20.24 -11.58 -2.01
N PHE A 99 19.16 -11.09 -1.41
CA PHE A 99 18.51 -11.69 -0.26
C PHE A 99 17.09 -12.13 -0.65
N ASP A 100 16.77 -13.38 -0.42
CA ASP A 100 15.42 -13.95 -0.58
C ASP A 100 14.89 -14.29 0.82
N GLN A 101 13.80 -13.66 1.23
CA GLN A 101 13.24 -13.76 2.58
C GLN A 101 14.27 -13.54 3.70
N GLY A 102 15.16 -12.55 3.52
CA GLY A 102 16.22 -12.23 4.49
C GLY A 102 17.43 -13.14 4.45
N VAL A 103 17.43 -14.21 3.65
CA VAL A 103 18.57 -15.11 3.48
C VAL A 103 19.38 -14.68 2.26
N GLN A 104 20.69 -14.48 2.43
CA GLN A 104 21.58 -14.16 1.31
C GLN A 104 21.71 -15.37 0.37
N THR A 105 21.15 -15.25 -0.82
CA THR A 105 21.10 -16.33 -1.82
C THR A 105 22.25 -16.22 -2.83
N ALA A 106 22.67 -15.00 -3.16
CA ALA A 106 23.75 -14.77 -4.10
C ALA A 106 24.56 -13.51 -3.77
N SER A 107 25.85 -13.52 -4.16
CA SER A 107 26.72 -12.36 -4.11
C SER A 107 27.66 -12.41 -5.32
N TYR A 108 27.68 -11.35 -6.13
CA TYR A 108 28.51 -11.27 -7.32
C TYR A 108 28.80 -9.81 -7.72
N TYR A 109 29.72 -9.62 -8.64
CA TYR A 109 30.05 -8.31 -9.21
C TYR A 109 29.40 -8.12 -10.58
N SER A 110 28.82 -6.94 -10.82
CA SER A 110 28.17 -6.62 -12.09
C SER A 110 28.24 -5.13 -12.39
N ILE A 111 28.18 -4.81 -13.67
CA ILE A 111 28.00 -3.46 -14.18
C ILE A 111 26.51 -3.13 -14.26
N GLN A 112 25.69 -4.14 -14.53
CA GLN A 112 24.23 -4.00 -14.62
C GLN A 112 23.62 -4.25 -13.23
N THR A 113 22.86 -3.26 -12.74
CA THR A 113 22.24 -3.26 -11.42
C THR A 113 20.70 -3.25 -11.52
N ASP A 114 20.18 -3.31 -12.76
CA ASP A 114 18.75 -3.36 -12.99
C ASP A 114 18.13 -4.70 -12.57
N GLU A 115 16.89 -4.65 -12.14
CA GLU A 115 16.11 -5.78 -11.63
C GLU A 115 16.13 -7.00 -12.58
N ALA A 116 15.82 -6.76 -13.86
CA ALA A 116 15.78 -7.83 -14.87
C ALA A 116 17.13 -8.55 -15.04
N SER A 117 18.25 -7.81 -14.96
CA SER A 117 19.59 -8.39 -15.05
C SER A 117 19.97 -9.18 -13.82
N VAL A 118 19.54 -8.73 -12.62
CA VAL A 118 19.75 -9.46 -11.38
C VAL A 118 19.00 -10.79 -11.40
N LEU A 119 17.70 -10.76 -11.71
CA LEU A 119 16.86 -11.96 -11.78
C LEU A 119 17.39 -12.97 -12.80
N ARG A 120 17.78 -12.52 -13.99
CA ARG A 120 18.34 -13.38 -15.02
C ARG A 120 19.67 -14.04 -14.59
N LYS A 121 20.54 -13.32 -13.88
CA LYS A 121 21.84 -13.85 -13.41
C LYS A 121 21.71 -14.82 -12.26
N THR A 122 20.77 -14.57 -11.34
CA THR A 122 20.54 -15.42 -10.19
C THR A 122 19.66 -16.62 -10.50
N GLY A 123 18.93 -16.57 -11.63
CA GLY A 123 17.93 -17.57 -11.97
C GLY A 123 16.68 -17.51 -11.09
N LEU A 124 16.52 -16.45 -10.30
CA LEU A 124 15.36 -16.25 -9.46
C LEU A 124 14.18 -15.77 -10.30
N VAL A 125 13.01 -16.34 -10.03
CA VAL A 125 11.74 -15.97 -10.65
C VAL A 125 10.86 -15.35 -9.59
N LEU A 126 10.28 -14.19 -9.87
CA LEU A 126 9.26 -13.58 -9.03
C LEU A 126 7.92 -14.24 -9.29
N GLY A 127 7.24 -14.62 -8.21
CA GLY A 127 5.85 -15.06 -8.24
C GLY A 127 4.89 -13.88 -8.29
N THR A 128 3.61 -14.19 -8.47
CA THR A 128 2.55 -13.16 -8.43
C THR A 128 2.49 -12.54 -7.03
N GLY A 129 2.65 -11.22 -6.95
CA GLY A 129 2.58 -10.48 -5.70
C GLY A 129 3.91 -10.39 -4.93
N ASP A 130 4.99 -11.05 -5.37
CA ASP A 130 6.31 -10.88 -4.79
C ASP A 130 6.79 -9.43 -4.95
N GLU A 131 7.47 -8.92 -3.94
CA GLU A 131 8.07 -7.59 -3.94
C GLU A 131 9.58 -7.68 -4.03
N LEU A 132 10.17 -6.81 -4.86
CA LEU A 132 11.60 -6.66 -5.01
C LEU A 132 11.99 -5.22 -4.70
N GLU A 133 12.89 -5.05 -3.75
CA GLU A 133 13.45 -3.75 -3.36
C GLU A 133 14.95 -3.72 -3.64
N LEU A 134 15.39 -2.63 -4.28
CA LEU A 134 16.80 -2.36 -4.56
C LEU A 134 17.28 -1.25 -3.62
N SER A 135 18.35 -1.51 -2.89
CA SER A 135 19.02 -0.53 -2.03
C SER A 135 20.49 -0.40 -2.42
N GLU A 136 20.93 0.80 -2.76
CA GLU A 136 22.32 1.07 -3.11
C GLU A 136 23.04 1.84 -2.00
N ASN A 137 24.13 1.30 -1.50
CA ASN A 137 24.96 1.93 -0.49
C ASN A 137 26.44 1.63 -0.73
N GLY A 138 27.22 2.71 -0.95
CA GLY A 138 28.68 2.62 -1.04
C GLY A 138 29.23 1.71 -2.15
N GLY A 139 28.52 1.59 -3.28
CA GLY A 139 28.89 0.71 -4.41
C GLY A 139 28.48 -0.75 -4.23
N VAL A 140 27.72 -1.06 -3.18
CA VAL A 140 27.03 -2.33 -2.98
C VAL A 140 25.56 -2.14 -3.27
N VAL A 141 25.00 -2.96 -4.13
CA VAL A 141 23.57 -3.03 -4.42
C VAL A 141 22.99 -4.24 -3.70
N SER A 142 22.16 -3.99 -2.72
CA SER A 142 21.43 -5.03 -2.00
C SER A 142 20.05 -5.17 -2.62
N VAL A 143 19.70 -6.39 -2.99
CA VAL A 143 18.41 -6.76 -3.59
C VAL A 143 17.66 -7.60 -2.59
N TYR A 144 16.52 -7.11 -2.13
CA TYR A 144 15.66 -7.82 -1.19
C TYR A 144 14.42 -8.34 -1.91
N ILE A 145 14.18 -9.63 -1.84
CA ILE A 145 12.99 -10.28 -2.38
C ILE A 145 12.14 -10.72 -1.20
N THR A 146 10.93 -10.17 -1.13
CA THR A 146 9.89 -10.58 -0.18
C THR A 146 8.86 -11.42 -0.92
N ARG A 147 8.71 -12.68 -0.56
CA ARG A 147 7.78 -13.60 -1.20
C ARG A 147 6.37 -13.34 -0.70
N ALA A 148 5.44 -13.27 -1.64
CA ALA A 148 4.03 -13.19 -1.33
C ALA A 148 3.47 -14.54 -0.92
N PHE A 149 2.54 -14.52 0.01
CA PHE A 149 1.79 -15.67 0.47
C PHE A 149 0.29 -15.48 0.24
N PRO A 150 -0.47 -16.56 0.05
CA PRO A 150 -1.91 -16.47 -0.17
C PRO A 150 -2.66 -16.20 1.14
N VAL A 151 -3.63 -15.28 1.07
CA VAL A 151 -4.64 -15.02 2.10
C VAL A 151 -6.01 -15.20 1.46
N THR A 152 -6.89 -15.97 2.08
CA THR A 152 -8.23 -16.23 1.57
C THR A 152 -9.25 -15.34 2.29
N ILE A 153 -10.03 -14.59 1.53
CA ILE A 153 -11.10 -13.74 2.05
C ILE A 153 -12.42 -14.31 1.61
N GLN A 154 -13.29 -14.60 2.59
CA GLN A 154 -14.66 -15.06 2.37
C GLN A 154 -15.62 -13.91 2.72
N ALA A 155 -16.35 -13.42 1.73
CA ALA A 155 -17.33 -12.36 1.87
C ALA A 155 -18.43 -12.48 0.80
N ASP A 156 -19.63 -12.03 1.09
CA ASP A 156 -20.74 -11.94 0.13
C ASP A 156 -21.05 -13.29 -0.57
N GLY A 157 -20.85 -14.40 0.12
CA GLY A 157 -21.04 -15.76 -0.41
C GLY A 157 -19.97 -16.22 -1.39
N GLY A 158 -18.90 -15.43 -1.58
CA GLY A 158 -17.75 -15.75 -2.43
C GLY A 158 -16.45 -15.93 -1.64
N SER A 159 -15.41 -16.38 -2.33
CA SER A 159 -14.06 -16.49 -1.80
C SER A 159 -13.08 -15.88 -2.78
N VAL A 160 -12.23 -14.98 -2.29
CA VAL A 160 -11.19 -14.29 -3.06
C VAL A 160 -9.83 -14.63 -2.46
N LEU A 161 -8.90 -15.06 -3.31
CA LEU A 161 -7.51 -15.28 -2.94
C LEU A 161 -6.69 -14.02 -3.22
N VAL A 162 -6.02 -13.49 -2.22
CA VAL A 162 -5.16 -12.32 -2.33
C VAL A 162 -3.73 -12.70 -1.98
N MET A 163 -2.78 -12.28 -2.82
CA MET A 163 -1.35 -12.46 -2.55
C MET A 163 -0.82 -11.25 -1.75
N MET A 164 -0.23 -11.51 -0.58
CA MET A 164 0.27 -10.50 0.35
C MET A 164 1.72 -10.80 0.71
N THR A 165 2.53 -9.75 0.86
CA THR A 165 3.91 -9.83 1.39
C THR A 165 3.98 -9.55 2.88
N GLY A 166 2.86 -9.11 3.45
CA GLY A 166 2.67 -8.70 4.83
C GLY A 166 1.52 -7.70 4.91
N GLY A 167 1.38 -7.05 6.07
CA GLY A 167 0.34 -6.04 6.29
C GLY A 167 -0.75 -6.51 7.24
N THR A 168 -1.91 -5.85 7.20
CA THR A 168 -3.04 -6.09 8.10
C THR A 168 -4.24 -6.68 7.38
N VAL A 169 -5.18 -7.21 8.17
CA VAL A 169 -6.49 -7.70 7.68
C VAL A 169 -7.23 -6.61 6.91
N ALA A 170 -7.19 -5.36 7.38
CA ALA A 170 -7.81 -4.24 6.67
C ALA A 170 -7.21 -4.03 5.26
N GLN A 171 -5.90 -4.13 5.13
CA GLN A 171 -5.20 -4.02 3.84
C GLN A 171 -5.51 -5.21 2.92
N ALA A 172 -5.68 -6.41 3.48
CA ALA A 172 -6.10 -7.58 2.72
C ALA A 172 -7.51 -7.40 2.14
N LEU A 173 -8.46 -6.90 2.93
CA LEU A 173 -9.83 -6.57 2.49
C LEU A 173 -9.81 -5.50 1.38
N GLU A 174 -9.04 -4.43 1.57
CA GLU A 174 -8.89 -3.37 0.56
C GLU A 174 -8.34 -3.92 -0.76
N ARG A 175 -7.30 -4.77 -0.71
CA ARG A 175 -6.70 -5.41 -1.89
C ARG A 175 -7.66 -6.38 -2.59
N ALA A 176 -8.56 -7.02 -1.83
CA ALA A 176 -9.64 -7.85 -2.37
C ALA A 176 -10.81 -7.04 -2.94
N GLY A 177 -10.86 -5.73 -2.73
CA GLY A 177 -11.99 -4.88 -3.10
C GLY A 177 -13.22 -5.07 -2.23
N VAL A 178 -13.06 -5.62 -1.02
CA VAL A 178 -14.14 -5.89 -0.06
C VAL A 178 -14.19 -4.74 0.96
N THR A 179 -15.31 -4.02 0.98
CA THR A 179 -15.54 -2.94 1.95
C THR A 179 -16.25 -3.49 3.17
N LYS A 180 -15.78 -3.19 4.36
CA LYS A 180 -16.42 -3.51 5.64
C LYS A 180 -17.31 -2.34 6.07
N ASN A 181 -18.57 -2.62 6.44
CA ASN A 181 -19.45 -1.67 7.11
C ASN A 181 -19.21 -1.69 8.64
N GLU A 182 -19.77 -0.70 9.35
CA GLU A 182 -19.57 -0.59 10.81
C GLU A 182 -20.10 -1.81 11.57
N GLU A 183 -21.26 -2.34 11.17
CA GLU A 183 -21.95 -3.45 11.81
C GLU A 183 -21.46 -4.82 11.36
N ASP A 184 -20.72 -4.92 10.26
CA ASP A 184 -20.23 -6.19 9.73
C ASP A 184 -19.29 -6.90 10.71
N LEU A 185 -19.46 -8.20 10.84
CA LEU A 185 -18.64 -9.05 11.69
C LEU A 185 -17.43 -9.55 10.92
N LEU A 186 -16.25 -9.36 11.50
CA LEU A 186 -14.99 -9.80 10.94
C LEU A 186 -14.38 -10.86 11.86
N SER A 187 -13.87 -11.95 11.27
CA SER A 187 -13.25 -13.05 12.03
C SER A 187 -11.98 -12.63 12.79
N HIS A 188 -11.30 -11.60 12.33
CA HIS A 188 -10.07 -11.06 12.91
C HIS A 188 -10.15 -9.54 13.01
N ALA A 189 -9.47 -8.94 14.00
CA ALA A 189 -9.42 -7.48 14.10
C ALA A 189 -8.77 -6.85 12.85
N PRO A 190 -9.22 -5.66 12.41
CA PRO A 190 -8.71 -5.03 11.19
C PRO A 190 -7.20 -4.73 11.20
N ASP A 191 -6.62 -4.53 12.38
CA ASP A 191 -5.20 -4.25 12.63
C ASP A 191 -4.35 -5.51 12.85
N THR A 192 -4.96 -6.70 12.86
CA THR A 192 -4.24 -7.96 12.96
C THR A 192 -3.32 -8.15 11.75
N ALA A 193 -2.08 -8.53 11.99
CA ALA A 193 -1.15 -8.89 10.93
C ALA A 193 -1.61 -10.16 10.18
N VAL A 194 -1.53 -10.13 8.85
CA VAL A 194 -1.86 -11.30 8.04
C VAL A 194 -0.71 -12.29 8.02
N GLU A 195 -1.06 -13.57 8.01
CA GLU A 195 -0.13 -14.70 7.94
C GLU A 195 -0.42 -15.56 6.70
N ALA A 196 0.54 -16.40 6.34
CA ALA A 196 0.37 -17.32 5.21
C ALA A 196 -0.82 -18.27 5.44
N GLU A 197 -1.62 -18.45 4.40
CA GLU A 197 -2.82 -19.30 4.39
C GLU A 197 -3.93 -18.85 5.35
N MET A 198 -3.86 -17.62 5.87
CA MET A 198 -4.89 -17.06 6.74
C MET A 198 -6.22 -16.99 6.01
N GLN A 199 -7.30 -17.36 6.74
CA GLN A 199 -8.67 -17.25 6.26
C GLN A 199 -9.37 -16.12 7.02
N ILE A 200 -9.86 -15.13 6.28
CA ILE A 200 -10.58 -13.98 6.80
C ILE A 200 -12.02 -14.09 6.35
N THR A 201 -12.96 -14.14 7.30
CA THR A 201 -14.39 -14.16 6.99
C THR A 201 -15.01 -12.84 7.39
N LEU A 202 -15.78 -12.27 6.47
CA LEU A 202 -16.60 -11.08 6.66
C LEU A 202 -18.07 -11.46 6.52
N ASP A 203 -18.79 -11.40 7.64
CA ASP A 203 -20.23 -11.64 7.67
C ASP A 203 -20.99 -10.31 7.61
N ARG A 204 -21.87 -10.16 6.63
CA ARG A 204 -22.69 -8.96 6.45
C ARG A 204 -23.79 -8.92 7.49
N VAL A 205 -23.88 -7.81 8.20
CA VAL A 205 -24.95 -7.55 9.18
C VAL A 205 -25.86 -6.46 8.66
N GLU A 206 -27.14 -6.77 8.57
CA GLU A 206 -28.20 -5.86 8.15
C GLU A 206 -29.28 -5.79 9.23
N ASN A 207 -29.70 -4.58 9.59
CA ASN A 207 -30.78 -4.31 10.53
C ASN A 207 -31.93 -3.63 9.80
N ASP A 208 -33.06 -4.35 9.70
CA ASP A 208 -34.26 -3.88 9.03
C ASP A 208 -35.42 -3.70 9.99
N LEU A 209 -36.31 -2.74 9.68
CA LEU A 209 -37.61 -2.63 10.33
C LEU A 209 -38.66 -3.41 9.57
N VAL A 210 -39.26 -4.39 10.22
CA VAL A 210 -40.33 -5.21 9.67
C VAL A 210 -41.63 -4.88 10.38
N TYR A 211 -42.66 -4.61 9.61
CA TYR A 211 -44.01 -4.31 10.11
C TYR A 211 -44.92 -5.53 9.94
N GLU A 212 -45.58 -5.93 11.03
CA GLU A 212 -46.51 -7.04 11.05
C GLU A 212 -47.84 -6.55 11.58
N THR A 213 -48.90 -6.73 10.80
CA THR A 213 -50.26 -6.38 11.24
C THR A 213 -50.96 -7.63 11.73
N VAL A 214 -51.41 -7.59 12.98
CA VAL A 214 -52.17 -8.66 13.64
C VAL A 214 -53.59 -8.17 13.85
N SER A 215 -54.55 -8.98 13.41
CA SER A 215 -55.97 -8.71 13.67
C SER A 215 -56.31 -8.95 15.14
N ILE A 216 -57.00 -7.99 15.75
CA ILE A 216 -57.51 -8.10 17.11
C ILE A 216 -59.00 -8.45 17.03
N GLU A 217 -59.38 -9.53 17.64
CA GLU A 217 -60.79 -9.91 17.76
C GLU A 217 -61.53 -8.92 18.66
N TYR A 218 -62.76 -8.64 18.30
CA TYR A 218 -63.63 -7.82 19.17
C TYR A 218 -64.15 -8.64 20.33
N GLU A 219 -64.43 -7.97 21.47
CA GLU A 219 -65.02 -8.59 22.59
C GLU A 219 -66.58 -8.60 22.48
N THR A 220 -67.18 -9.74 22.74
CA THR A 220 -68.64 -9.87 22.78
C THR A 220 -69.16 -9.57 24.19
N ARG A 221 -69.92 -8.48 24.30
CA ARG A 221 -70.61 -8.09 25.52
C ARG A 221 -72.05 -8.59 25.49
N LYS A 222 -72.46 -9.44 26.42
CA LYS A 222 -73.85 -9.89 26.55
C LYS A 222 -74.57 -8.96 27.50
N VAL A 223 -75.66 -8.39 27.03
CA VAL A 223 -76.59 -7.53 27.83
C VAL A 223 -77.90 -8.24 27.92
N LYS A 224 -78.49 -8.29 29.16
CA LYS A 224 -79.80 -8.84 29.39
C LYS A 224 -80.86 -7.84 28.89
N THR A 225 -81.87 -8.34 28.20
CA THR A 225 -83.02 -7.56 27.77
C THR A 225 -84.29 -8.31 28.06
N ASP A 226 -85.35 -7.59 28.32
CA ASP A 226 -86.70 -8.15 28.52
C ASP A 226 -87.47 -8.30 27.22
N SER A 227 -86.88 -7.97 26.12
CA SER A 227 -87.49 -7.98 24.76
C SER A 227 -87.39 -9.34 24.03
N LEU A 228 -86.65 -10.32 24.61
CA LEU A 228 -86.43 -11.65 24.02
C LEU A 228 -86.89 -12.74 24.98
N TYR A 229 -87.30 -13.88 24.42
CA TYR A 229 -87.65 -15.05 25.26
C TYR A 229 -86.40 -15.65 25.93
N VAL A 230 -86.62 -16.32 27.04
CA VAL A 230 -85.55 -16.98 27.80
C VAL A 230 -84.83 -17.99 26.91
N GLY A 231 -83.50 -17.77 26.71
CA GLY A 231 -82.65 -18.59 25.85
C GLY A 231 -82.39 -18.02 24.39
N GLU A 232 -83.13 -17.01 23.99
CA GLU A 232 -82.89 -16.34 22.74
C GLU A 232 -81.81 -15.32 22.86
N THR A 233 -81.02 -15.16 21.77
CA THR A 233 -79.94 -14.11 21.64
C THR A 233 -80.15 -13.43 20.34
N SER A 234 -80.05 -12.10 20.33
CA SER A 234 -80.03 -11.27 19.12
C SER A 234 -78.77 -10.41 19.15
N VAL A 235 -78.19 -10.22 17.98
CA VAL A 235 -77.02 -9.30 17.81
C VAL A 235 -77.57 -7.90 17.60
N GLU A 236 -77.41 -7.02 18.62
CA GLU A 236 -77.85 -5.64 18.54
C GLU A 236 -76.83 -4.79 17.76
N GLU A 237 -75.54 -5.03 17.93
CA GLU A 237 -74.48 -4.35 17.25
C GLU A 237 -73.40 -5.36 16.86
N SER A 238 -72.98 -5.35 15.60
CA SER A 238 -71.92 -6.22 15.09
C SER A 238 -70.55 -5.61 15.41
N GLY A 239 -69.69 -6.38 16.07
CA GLY A 239 -68.33 -5.98 16.33
C GLY A 239 -67.51 -5.92 15.05
N SER A 240 -66.53 -5.03 15.01
CA SER A 240 -65.51 -4.95 13.97
C SER A 240 -64.13 -5.36 14.54
N ARG A 241 -63.39 -6.10 13.75
CA ARG A 241 -62.01 -6.47 14.12
C ARG A 241 -61.13 -5.23 14.12
N GLY A 242 -60.28 -5.12 15.13
CA GLY A 242 -59.23 -4.13 15.20
C GLY A 242 -57.97 -4.66 14.50
N GLU A 243 -57.04 -3.75 14.24
CA GLU A 243 -55.71 -4.09 13.74
C GLU A 243 -54.67 -3.56 14.70
N LYS A 244 -53.70 -4.40 14.98
CA LYS A 244 -52.52 -4.07 15.79
C LYS A 244 -51.28 -4.16 14.92
N ARG A 245 -50.56 -3.05 14.79
CA ARG A 245 -49.27 -2.99 14.03
C ARG A 245 -48.13 -3.23 15.00
N ASN A 246 -47.40 -4.30 14.81
CA ASN A 246 -46.16 -4.57 15.51
C ASN A 246 -45.00 -4.16 14.61
N THR A 247 -44.03 -3.43 15.16
CA THR A 247 -42.80 -3.06 14.49
C THR A 247 -41.66 -3.82 15.13
N TYR A 248 -40.93 -4.58 14.33
CA TYR A 248 -39.78 -5.38 14.78
C TYR A 248 -38.51 -4.84 14.13
N THR A 249 -37.43 -4.79 14.91
CA THR A 249 -36.06 -4.76 14.34
C THR A 249 -35.64 -6.21 14.11
N VAL A 250 -35.27 -6.47 12.83
CA VAL A 250 -34.80 -7.79 12.39
C VAL A 250 -33.35 -7.66 12.00
N THR A 251 -32.48 -8.40 12.70
CA THR A 251 -31.06 -8.50 12.36
C THR A 251 -30.84 -9.72 11.47
N ARG A 252 -30.23 -9.50 10.33
CA ARG A 252 -29.82 -10.57 9.40
C ARG A 252 -28.30 -10.62 9.30
N VAL A 253 -27.78 -11.84 9.33
CA VAL A 253 -26.37 -12.12 9.08
C VAL A 253 -26.28 -12.92 7.78
N ASN A 254 -25.56 -12.38 6.78
CA ASN A 254 -25.49 -12.96 5.44
C ASN A 254 -26.88 -13.26 4.85
N GLY A 255 -27.85 -12.36 5.06
CA GLY A 255 -29.23 -12.49 4.60
C GLY A 255 -30.12 -13.43 5.42
N VAL A 256 -29.58 -14.13 6.42
CA VAL A 256 -30.34 -15.03 7.30
C VAL A 256 -30.75 -14.29 8.57
N GLU A 257 -32.07 -14.32 8.91
CA GLU A 257 -32.57 -13.71 10.14
C GLU A 257 -31.99 -14.45 11.36
N THR A 258 -31.27 -13.70 12.21
CA THR A 258 -30.63 -14.23 13.42
C THR A 258 -31.30 -13.71 14.70
N ALA A 259 -31.89 -12.52 14.63
CA ALA A 259 -32.59 -11.94 15.78
C ALA A 259 -33.78 -11.10 15.30
N ARG A 260 -34.84 -11.08 16.15
CA ARG A 260 -36.04 -10.26 15.96
C ARG A 260 -36.44 -9.67 17.30
N THR A 261 -36.52 -8.36 17.40
CA THR A 261 -36.89 -7.65 18.63
C THR A 261 -38.05 -6.72 18.36
N LEU A 262 -39.12 -6.83 19.17
CA LEU A 262 -40.27 -5.93 19.13
C LEU A 262 -39.86 -4.54 19.61
N VAL A 263 -40.03 -3.52 18.76
CA VAL A 263 -39.73 -2.12 19.06
C VAL A 263 -40.96 -1.36 19.54
N SER A 264 -42.08 -1.50 18.81
CA SER A 264 -43.35 -0.86 19.16
C SER A 264 -44.52 -1.73 18.76
N SER A 265 -45.67 -1.42 19.39
CA SER A 265 -46.92 -2.10 19.13
C SER A 265 -48.05 -1.09 19.29
N GLU A 266 -48.73 -0.77 18.19
CA GLU A 266 -49.80 0.25 18.09
C GLU A 266 -51.12 -0.39 17.66
#